data_afc08f4618f0f38a05afb8d54ae984a5
#
_entry.id   afc08f4618f0f38a05afb8d54ae984a5
#
_cell.length_a   1.000
_cell.length_b   1.000
_cell.length_c   1.000
_cell.angle_alpha   90.00
_cell.angle_beta   90.00
_cell.angle_gamma   90.00
#
_symmetry.space_group_name_H-M   'P 1'
#
loop_
_entity.id
_entity.type
_entity.pdbx_description
1 polymer ?
#
loop_
_entity_poly.entity_id
_entity_poly.type
_entity_poly.pdbx_seq_one_letter_code
_entity_poly.pdbx_strand_id
1 'polypeptide(L)'
;MCGITGTPGTGKSSAADELARRGYAVTRLADTVRDYVIGEDSGRDTRIIDEDRWAGEFKPVEGIVEGHLAHLLPCDRVVILRCRPDILLARLRSRGYGGEKCRENAEAEAVDVCLIETLERHDPRHILELDTTGTSPSEIADLIEDFLAGRIPPSHGRIDWSGYLLEIP
;
A
#
# COMPACT_ATOMS: atom_id res chain seq x y z
N MET A 1 -4.96 14.78 4.65
CA MET A 1 -4.42 13.81 3.66
C MET A 1 -4.63 12.39 4.14
N CYS A 2 -5.10 11.48 3.28
CA CYS A 2 -5.22 10.06 3.59
C CYS A 2 -4.24 9.25 2.72
N GLY A 3 -3.41 8.41 3.36
CA GLY A 3 -2.50 7.51 2.67
C GLY A 3 -3.16 6.16 2.37
N ILE A 4 -3.09 5.68 1.12
CA ILE A 4 -3.42 4.30 0.76
C ILE A 4 -2.10 3.59 0.45
N THR A 5 -1.72 2.67 1.31
CA THR A 5 -0.45 1.93 1.27
C THR A 5 -0.67 0.41 1.21
N GLY A 6 0.40 -0.34 1.17
CA GLY A 6 0.42 -1.82 1.12
C GLY A 6 1.44 -2.34 0.12
N THR A 7 1.74 -3.61 0.18
CA THR A 7 2.66 -4.31 -0.71
C THR A 7 2.27 -4.13 -2.20
N PRO A 8 3.22 -4.10 -3.15
CA PRO A 8 2.90 -4.13 -4.58
C PRO A 8 1.94 -5.28 -4.92
N GLY A 9 0.88 -4.99 -5.69
CA GLY A 9 -0.12 -6.00 -6.07
C GLY A 9 -1.36 -6.10 -5.17
N THR A 10 -1.40 -5.44 -4.02
CA THR A 10 -2.55 -5.48 -3.08
C THR A 10 -3.79 -4.70 -3.54
N GLY A 11 -3.78 -4.04 -4.71
CA GLY A 11 -4.96 -3.39 -5.26
C GLY A 11 -5.07 -1.88 -5.00
N LYS A 12 -4.02 -1.23 -4.48
CA LYS A 12 -3.99 0.22 -4.19
C LYS A 12 -4.46 1.07 -5.35
N SER A 13 -3.87 0.87 -6.53
CA SER A 13 -4.20 1.67 -7.72
C SER A 13 -5.66 1.47 -8.14
N SER A 14 -6.19 0.25 -8.06
CA SER A 14 -7.59 -0.02 -8.41
C SER A 14 -8.57 0.65 -7.43
N ALA A 15 -8.27 0.63 -6.14
CA ALA A 15 -9.07 1.34 -5.14
C ALA A 15 -9.00 2.86 -5.33
N ALA A 16 -7.80 3.39 -5.62
CA ALA A 16 -7.58 4.81 -5.87
C ALA A 16 -8.25 5.29 -7.17
N ASP A 17 -8.27 4.47 -8.23
CA ASP A 17 -9.02 4.75 -9.47
C ASP A 17 -10.52 4.84 -9.20
N GLU A 18 -11.06 3.94 -8.39
CA GLU A 18 -12.46 3.95 -8.01
C GLU A 18 -12.81 5.20 -7.19
N LEU A 19 -11.97 5.57 -6.22
CA LEU A 19 -12.17 6.79 -5.43
C LEU A 19 -12.06 8.05 -6.30
N ALA A 20 -11.12 8.10 -7.26
CA ALA A 20 -11.03 9.20 -8.22
C ALA A 20 -12.29 9.31 -9.07
N ARG A 21 -12.86 8.19 -9.52
CA ARG A 21 -14.13 8.15 -10.27
C ARG A 21 -15.31 8.65 -9.44
N ARG A 22 -15.24 8.53 -8.11
CA ARG A 22 -16.23 9.07 -7.14
C ARG A 22 -15.99 10.54 -6.79
N GLY A 23 -14.93 11.16 -7.36
CA GLY A 23 -14.66 12.60 -7.20
C GLY A 23 -13.62 12.96 -6.16
N TYR A 24 -12.93 11.98 -5.56
CA TYR A 24 -11.80 12.27 -4.66
C TYR A 24 -10.58 12.74 -5.45
N ALA A 25 -9.89 13.75 -4.92
CA ALA A 25 -8.57 14.11 -5.41
C ALA A 25 -7.56 13.01 -5.03
N VAL A 26 -6.88 12.43 -6.03
CA VAL A 26 -5.91 11.35 -5.83
C VAL A 26 -4.56 11.76 -6.40
N THR A 27 -3.52 11.70 -5.58
CA THR A 27 -2.13 11.89 -5.98
C THR A 27 -1.42 10.54 -5.99
N ARG A 28 -0.83 10.19 -7.14
CA ARG A 28 -0.02 8.98 -7.29
C ARG A 28 1.42 9.24 -6.91
N LEU A 29 1.90 8.56 -5.88
CA LEU A 29 3.25 8.79 -5.36
C LEU A 29 4.34 8.37 -6.35
N ALA A 30 4.07 7.41 -7.23
CA ALA A 30 4.99 7.02 -8.30
C ALA A 30 5.41 8.20 -9.21
N ASP A 31 4.58 9.24 -9.32
CA ASP A 31 4.88 10.44 -10.10
C ASP A 31 5.74 11.44 -9.33
N THR A 32 5.83 11.32 -8.01
CA THR A 32 6.54 12.26 -7.14
C THR A 32 7.97 11.83 -6.79
N VAL A 33 8.31 10.57 -6.99
CA VAL A 33 9.61 10.00 -6.58
C VAL A 33 10.74 10.18 -7.60
N ARG A 34 10.45 10.71 -8.78
CA ARG A 34 11.40 10.74 -9.92
C ARG A 34 12.70 11.49 -9.61
N ASP A 35 12.61 12.60 -8.91
CA ASP A 35 13.77 13.48 -8.59
C ASP A 35 14.57 12.94 -7.39
N TYR A 36 14.13 11.85 -6.77
CA TYR A 36 14.73 11.22 -5.60
C TYR A 36 15.36 9.87 -5.91
N VAL A 37 15.45 9.49 -7.19
CA VAL A 37 16.12 8.26 -7.62
C VAL A 37 17.62 8.42 -7.44
N ILE A 38 18.22 7.56 -6.61
CA ILE A 38 19.66 7.55 -6.31
C ILE A 38 20.40 6.38 -6.96
N GLY A 39 19.67 5.43 -7.55
CA GLY A 39 20.25 4.28 -8.22
C GLY A 39 19.18 3.40 -8.86
N GLU A 40 19.66 2.39 -9.58
CA GLU A 40 18.82 1.33 -10.17
C GLU A 40 19.37 -0.05 -9.77
N ASP A 41 18.53 -0.91 -9.29
CA ASP A 41 18.82 -2.33 -9.12
C ASP A 41 18.37 -3.07 -10.39
N SER A 42 19.32 -3.28 -11.30
CA SER A 42 19.07 -3.95 -12.59
C SER A 42 18.69 -5.42 -12.43
N GLY A 43 19.07 -6.07 -11.32
CA GLY A 43 18.69 -7.46 -11.02
C GLY A 43 17.21 -7.57 -10.64
N ARG A 44 16.66 -6.51 -10.02
CA ARG A 44 15.26 -6.45 -9.55
C ARG A 44 14.36 -5.58 -10.42
N ASP A 45 14.90 -4.95 -11.46
CA ASP A 45 14.18 -3.93 -12.27
C ASP A 45 13.46 -2.92 -11.35
N THR A 46 14.22 -2.35 -10.41
CA THR A 46 13.68 -1.46 -9.37
C THR A 46 14.57 -0.22 -9.23
N ARG A 47 13.92 0.93 -9.13
CA ARG A 47 14.61 2.18 -8.80
C ARG A 47 14.81 2.26 -7.29
N ILE A 48 16.03 2.61 -6.89
CA ILE A 48 16.37 2.92 -5.50
C ILE A 48 16.11 4.40 -5.31
N ILE A 49 15.29 4.76 -4.34
CA ILE A 49 14.98 6.16 -4.02
C ILE A 49 15.51 6.52 -2.64
N ASP A 50 15.83 7.79 -2.46
CA ASP A 50 16.13 8.40 -1.17
C ASP A 50 14.79 8.70 -0.47
N GLU A 51 14.27 7.70 0.26
CA GLU A 51 12.95 7.74 0.88
C GLU A 51 12.86 8.82 1.97
N ASP A 52 13.93 8.99 2.76
CA ASP A 52 13.96 9.96 3.86
C ASP A 52 13.93 11.38 3.30
N ARG A 53 14.73 11.65 2.27
CA ARG A 53 14.73 12.95 1.61
C ARG A 53 13.39 13.22 0.93
N TRP A 54 12.86 12.24 0.19
CA TRP A 54 11.57 12.36 -0.48
C TRP A 54 10.43 12.63 0.51
N ALA A 55 10.34 11.85 1.59
CA ALA A 55 9.31 12.04 2.60
C ALA A 55 9.44 13.39 3.33
N GLY A 56 10.69 13.81 3.62
CA GLY A 56 10.97 15.08 4.28
C GLY A 56 10.68 16.33 3.42
N GLU A 57 10.81 16.21 2.10
CA GLU A 57 10.54 17.31 1.15
C GLU A 57 9.09 17.25 0.59
N PHE A 58 8.35 16.18 0.85
CA PHE A 58 6.97 16.02 0.35
C PHE A 58 6.04 17.09 0.95
N LYS A 59 5.38 17.82 0.08
CA LYS A 59 4.38 18.82 0.51
C LYS A 59 3.02 18.16 0.64
N PRO A 60 2.38 18.21 1.82
CA PRO A 60 1.05 17.67 2.01
C PRO A 60 0.06 18.19 0.96
N VAL A 61 -0.77 17.28 0.46
CA VAL A 61 -1.82 17.58 -0.53
C VAL A 61 -3.19 17.29 0.07
N GLU A 62 -4.23 17.90 -0.49
CA GLU A 62 -5.60 17.56 -0.12
C GLU A 62 -6.01 16.22 -0.77
N GLY A 63 -6.87 15.46 -0.08
CA GLY A 63 -7.41 14.21 -0.58
C GLY A 63 -6.56 12.98 -0.24
N ILE A 64 -6.35 12.14 -1.24
CA ILE A 64 -5.76 10.81 -1.11
C ILE A 64 -4.39 10.79 -1.77
N VAL A 65 -3.40 10.19 -1.11
CA VAL A 65 -2.12 9.81 -1.70
C VAL A 65 -2.05 8.29 -1.81
N GLU A 66 -1.68 7.77 -2.97
CA GLU A 66 -1.62 6.34 -3.25
C GLU A 66 -0.21 5.92 -3.65
N GLY A 67 0.31 4.91 -2.98
CA GLY A 67 1.58 4.29 -3.32
C GLY A 67 2.11 3.38 -2.22
N HIS A 68 3.08 2.55 -2.58
CA HIS A 68 3.72 1.62 -1.64
C HIS A 68 4.31 2.33 -0.42
N LEU A 69 4.81 3.55 -0.59
CA LEU A 69 5.47 4.35 0.44
C LEU A 69 4.55 5.41 1.08
N ALA A 70 3.23 5.35 0.87
CA ALA A 70 2.32 6.38 1.38
C ALA A 70 2.34 6.48 2.91
N HIS A 71 2.64 5.40 3.61
CA HIS A 71 2.78 5.37 5.08
C HIS A 71 4.02 6.10 5.61
N LEU A 72 4.99 6.45 4.76
CA LEU A 72 6.15 7.26 5.16
C LEU A 72 5.80 8.76 5.27
N LEU A 73 4.66 9.17 4.71
CA LEU A 73 4.22 10.57 4.67
C LEU A 73 3.38 10.93 5.90
N PRO A 74 3.32 12.21 6.30
CA PRO A 74 2.55 12.68 7.45
C PRO A 74 1.04 12.70 7.14
N CYS A 75 0.43 11.52 7.00
CA CYS A 75 -0.99 11.35 6.74
C CYS A 75 -1.82 11.47 8.02
N ASP A 76 -3.00 12.12 7.93
CA ASP A 76 -3.97 12.18 9.02
C ASP A 76 -4.64 10.81 9.25
N ARG A 77 -4.75 10.00 8.20
CA ARG A 77 -5.27 8.63 8.21
C ARG A 77 -4.49 7.78 7.23
N VAL A 78 -4.32 6.50 7.56
CA VAL A 78 -3.66 5.53 6.69
C VAL A 78 -4.55 4.32 6.50
N VAL A 79 -4.74 3.92 5.26
CA VAL A 79 -5.40 2.67 4.88
C VAL A 79 -4.35 1.72 4.30
N ILE A 80 -4.21 0.56 4.92
CA ILE A 80 -3.28 -0.49 4.50
C ILE A 80 -4.06 -1.55 3.76
N LEU A 81 -3.77 -1.74 2.49
CA LEU A 81 -4.38 -2.81 1.70
C LEU A 81 -3.52 -4.06 1.77
N ARG A 82 -4.15 -5.14 2.23
CA ARG A 82 -3.55 -6.46 2.39
C ARG A 82 -4.07 -7.43 1.32
N CYS A 83 -3.30 -8.46 1.02
CA CYS A 83 -3.73 -9.51 0.11
C CYS A 83 -3.06 -10.83 0.47
N ARG A 84 -3.82 -11.91 0.52
CA ARG A 84 -3.28 -13.23 0.80
C ARG A 84 -2.11 -13.57 -0.14
N PRO A 85 -0.97 -14.05 0.37
CA PRO A 85 0.29 -14.16 -0.39
C PRO A 85 0.21 -14.99 -1.66
N ASP A 86 -0.57 -16.09 -1.68
CA ASP A 86 -0.76 -16.92 -2.87
C ASP A 86 -1.50 -16.17 -4.01
N ILE A 87 -2.52 -15.38 -3.63
CA ILE A 87 -3.25 -14.52 -4.57
C ILE A 87 -2.37 -13.35 -5.03
N LEU A 88 -1.59 -12.78 -4.11
CA LEU A 88 -0.63 -11.72 -4.43
C LEU A 88 0.40 -12.19 -5.45
N LEU A 89 0.99 -13.38 -5.25
CA LEU A 89 1.89 -14.01 -6.21
C LEU A 89 1.26 -14.13 -7.60
N ALA A 90 0.02 -14.63 -7.68
CA ALA A 90 -0.69 -14.75 -8.96
C ALA A 90 -0.90 -13.37 -9.63
N ARG A 91 -1.28 -12.35 -8.86
CA ARG A 91 -1.45 -10.98 -9.35
C ARG A 91 -0.13 -10.37 -9.87
N LEU A 92 0.98 -10.57 -9.16
CA LEU A 92 2.29 -10.04 -9.55
C LEU A 92 2.82 -10.73 -10.82
N ARG A 93 2.72 -12.07 -10.89
CA ARG A 93 3.09 -12.85 -12.07
C ARG A 93 2.31 -12.40 -13.31
N SER A 94 1.01 -12.18 -13.18
CA SER A 94 0.17 -11.71 -14.29
C SER A 94 0.55 -10.30 -14.80
N ARG A 95 1.24 -9.51 -13.97
CA ARG A 95 1.78 -8.19 -14.32
C ARG A 95 3.20 -8.24 -14.86
N GLY A 96 3.79 -9.44 -15.04
CA GLY A 96 5.13 -9.63 -15.59
C GLY A 96 6.28 -9.41 -14.59
N TYR A 97 6.01 -9.41 -13.28
CA TYR A 97 7.07 -9.35 -12.27
C TYR A 97 7.94 -10.62 -12.31
N GLY A 98 9.26 -10.47 -12.19
CA GLY A 98 10.20 -11.59 -12.08
C GLY A 98 9.95 -12.42 -10.81
N GLY A 99 10.33 -13.71 -10.88
CA GLY A 99 10.04 -14.67 -9.80
C GLY A 99 10.57 -14.26 -8.44
N GLU A 100 11.82 -13.76 -8.37
CA GLU A 100 12.43 -13.28 -7.13
C GLU A 100 11.65 -12.10 -6.53
N LYS A 101 11.32 -11.10 -7.35
CA LYS A 101 10.53 -9.94 -6.92
C LYS A 101 9.11 -10.33 -6.47
N CYS A 102 8.50 -11.34 -7.11
CA CYS A 102 7.22 -11.88 -6.67
C CYS A 102 7.33 -12.50 -5.28
N ARG A 103 8.39 -13.29 -5.04
CA ARG A 103 8.64 -13.95 -3.77
C ARG A 103 8.90 -12.95 -2.66
N GLU A 104 9.81 -12.00 -2.86
CA GLU A 104 10.13 -10.94 -1.88
C GLU A 104 8.88 -10.17 -1.46
N ASN A 105 8.01 -9.79 -2.40
CA ASN A 105 6.77 -9.09 -2.08
C ASN A 105 5.79 -9.97 -1.31
N ALA A 106 5.69 -11.27 -1.64
CA ALA A 106 4.82 -12.19 -0.93
C ALA A 106 5.32 -12.47 0.50
N GLU A 107 6.64 -12.61 0.67
CA GLU A 107 7.28 -12.75 2.00
C GLU A 107 7.05 -11.49 2.85
N ALA A 108 7.27 -10.29 2.30
CA ALA A 108 7.03 -9.02 2.98
C ALA A 108 5.56 -8.87 3.40
N GLU A 109 4.62 -9.29 2.55
CA GLU A 109 3.19 -9.30 2.87
C GLU A 109 2.87 -10.29 3.99
N ALA A 110 3.47 -11.51 3.97
CA ALA A 110 3.24 -12.53 4.97
C ALA A 110 3.76 -12.15 6.37
N VAL A 111 4.80 -11.31 6.45
CA VAL A 111 5.38 -10.84 7.74
C VAL A 111 4.96 -9.41 8.09
N ASP A 112 3.89 -8.90 7.50
CA ASP A 112 3.26 -7.63 7.85
C ASP A 112 4.16 -6.38 7.74
N VAL A 113 5.18 -6.38 6.88
CA VAL A 113 6.16 -5.28 6.78
C VAL A 113 5.47 -3.92 6.71
N CYS A 114 4.52 -3.74 5.79
CA CYS A 114 3.84 -2.46 5.60
C CYS A 114 3.01 -2.03 6.83
N LEU A 115 2.40 -2.99 7.55
CA LEU A 115 1.68 -2.72 8.80
C LEU A 115 2.64 -2.28 9.91
N ILE A 116 3.76 -2.99 10.07
CA ILE A 116 4.77 -2.69 11.09
C ILE A 116 5.33 -1.28 10.87
N GLU A 117 5.78 -0.96 9.65
CA GLU A 117 6.31 0.36 9.31
C GLU A 117 5.27 1.48 9.50
N THR A 118 3.99 1.19 9.21
CA THR A 118 2.90 2.14 9.44
C THR A 118 2.69 2.41 10.93
N LEU A 119 2.70 1.37 11.78
CA LEU A 119 2.53 1.50 13.23
C LEU A 119 3.68 2.22 13.92
N GLU A 120 4.89 2.19 13.33
CA GLU A 120 6.04 2.96 13.84
C GLU A 120 5.91 4.47 13.62
N ARG A 121 5.10 4.88 12.64
CA ARG A 121 5.00 6.29 12.18
C ARG A 121 3.67 6.96 12.48
N HIS A 122 2.60 6.18 12.63
CA HIS A 122 1.23 6.70 12.77
C HIS A 122 0.55 6.20 14.03
N ASP A 123 -0.31 7.04 14.60
CA ASP A 123 -1.15 6.64 15.73
C ASP A 123 -2.12 5.52 15.28
N PRO A 124 -2.15 4.38 15.99
CA PRO A 124 -3.04 3.25 15.68
C PRO A 124 -4.52 3.64 15.53
N ARG A 125 -4.95 4.72 16.17
CA ARG A 125 -6.31 5.26 16.07
C ARG A 125 -6.65 5.87 14.70
N HIS A 126 -5.68 5.99 13.83
CA HIS A 126 -5.82 6.56 12.48
C HIS A 126 -5.53 5.54 11.37
N ILE A 127 -5.45 4.24 11.72
CA ILE A 127 -5.08 3.17 10.78
C ILE A 127 -6.26 2.25 10.54
N LEU A 128 -6.53 1.98 9.26
CA LEU A 128 -7.46 0.94 8.81
C LEU A 128 -6.73 -0.08 7.93
N GLU A 129 -6.81 -1.36 8.29
CA GLU A 129 -6.27 -2.47 7.52
C GLU A 129 -7.42 -3.20 6.82
N LEU A 130 -7.31 -3.44 5.50
CA LEU A 130 -8.34 -4.06 4.67
C LEU A 130 -7.78 -5.22 3.85
N ASP A 131 -8.43 -6.38 3.92
CA ASP A 131 -8.14 -7.52 3.04
C ASP A 131 -8.81 -7.35 1.68
N THR A 132 -7.99 -7.34 0.62
CA THR A 132 -8.43 -7.23 -0.77
C THR A 132 -8.43 -8.55 -1.53
N THR A 133 -8.22 -9.68 -0.85
CA THR A 133 -8.05 -11.00 -1.47
C THR A 133 -9.20 -11.36 -2.40
N GLY A 134 -10.43 -11.22 -1.93
CA GLY A 134 -11.65 -11.49 -2.67
C GLY A 134 -12.61 -10.31 -2.79
N THR A 135 -12.16 -9.10 -2.45
CA THR A 135 -12.98 -7.89 -2.39
C THR A 135 -12.80 -7.04 -3.65
N SER A 136 -13.88 -6.55 -4.21
CA SER A 136 -13.83 -5.70 -5.40
C SER A 136 -13.27 -4.30 -5.07
N PRO A 137 -12.70 -3.57 -6.06
CA PRO A 137 -12.26 -2.19 -5.86
C PRO A 137 -13.38 -1.26 -5.38
N SER A 138 -14.63 -1.49 -5.78
CA SER A 138 -15.78 -0.71 -5.34
C SER A 138 -16.07 -0.91 -3.85
N GLU A 139 -16.08 -2.16 -3.38
CA GLU A 139 -16.29 -2.46 -1.96
C GLU A 139 -15.15 -1.93 -1.08
N ILE A 140 -13.92 -1.99 -1.56
CA ILE A 140 -12.77 -1.38 -0.87
C ILE A 140 -12.93 0.14 -0.79
N ALA A 141 -13.37 0.78 -1.87
CA ALA A 141 -13.63 2.21 -1.88
C ALA A 141 -14.76 2.59 -0.90
N ASP A 142 -15.84 1.79 -0.81
CA ASP A 142 -16.92 1.99 0.17
C ASP A 142 -16.37 1.99 1.62
N LEU A 143 -15.54 1.00 1.96
CA LEU A 143 -14.91 0.90 3.28
C LEU A 143 -13.96 2.07 3.56
N ILE A 144 -13.22 2.54 2.56
CA ILE A 144 -12.35 3.71 2.71
C ILE A 144 -13.18 4.96 2.95
N GLU A 145 -14.25 5.18 2.18
CA GLU A 145 -15.18 6.30 2.39
C GLU A 145 -15.83 6.27 3.79
N ASP A 146 -16.24 5.09 4.25
CA ASP A 146 -16.81 4.89 5.57
C ASP A 146 -15.81 5.23 6.68
N PHE A 147 -14.56 4.83 6.50
CA PHE A 147 -13.48 5.18 7.42
C PHE A 147 -13.18 6.68 7.42
N LEU A 148 -13.09 7.30 6.25
CA LEU A 148 -12.86 8.74 6.13
C LEU A 148 -13.99 9.57 6.75
N ALA A 149 -15.21 9.09 6.63
CA ALA A 149 -16.39 9.73 7.24
C ALA A 149 -16.59 9.39 8.73
N GLY A 150 -15.73 8.52 9.30
CA GLY A 150 -15.86 8.11 10.70
C GLY A 150 -17.02 7.14 10.97
N ARG A 151 -17.59 6.52 9.92
CA ARG A 151 -18.68 5.53 10.05
C ARG A 151 -18.20 4.17 10.52
N ILE A 152 -16.93 3.81 10.21
CA ILE A 152 -16.28 2.63 10.76
C ILE A 152 -15.05 3.03 11.58
N PRO A 153 -14.77 2.30 12.68
CA PRO A 153 -13.61 2.59 13.53
C PRO A 153 -12.30 2.14 12.88
N PRO A 154 -11.15 2.67 13.35
CA PRO A 154 -9.84 2.11 13.07
C PRO A 154 -9.80 0.62 13.41
N SER A 155 -9.09 -0.16 12.59
CA SER A 155 -8.91 -1.61 12.81
C SER A 155 -7.64 -2.06 12.11
N HIS A 156 -6.76 -2.76 12.81
CA HIS A 156 -5.52 -3.30 12.26
C HIS A 156 -5.04 -4.51 13.07
N GLY A 157 -4.07 -5.28 12.54
CA GLY A 157 -3.45 -6.42 13.21
C GLY A 157 -4.38 -7.63 13.37
N ARG A 158 -5.40 -7.74 12.52
CA ARG A 158 -6.35 -8.88 12.51
C ARG A 158 -6.11 -9.84 11.35
N ILE A 159 -5.31 -9.44 10.40
CA ILE A 159 -4.95 -10.24 9.23
C ILE A 159 -3.61 -10.89 9.53
N ASP A 160 -3.55 -12.21 9.50
CA ASP A 160 -2.34 -13.00 9.74
C ASP A 160 -2.10 -13.92 8.55
N TRP A 161 -1.05 -13.63 7.81
CA TRP A 161 -0.60 -14.43 6.68
C TRP A 161 0.68 -15.22 6.96
N SER A 162 1.20 -15.23 8.20
CA SER A 162 2.47 -15.84 8.55
C SER A 162 2.56 -17.33 8.20
N GLY A 163 1.42 -18.03 8.22
CA GLY A 163 1.32 -19.43 7.81
C GLY A 163 1.71 -19.69 6.35
N TYR A 164 1.63 -18.66 5.48
CA TYR A 164 1.98 -18.77 4.06
C TYR A 164 3.50 -18.70 3.80
N LEU A 165 4.32 -18.32 4.76
CA LEU A 165 5.78 -18.23 4.57
C LEU A 165 6.40 -19.55 4.09
N LEU A 166 5.88 -20.69 4.54
CA LEU A 166 6.34 -22.02 4.13
C LEU A 166 5.80 -22.46 2.77
N GLU A 167 4.82 -21.77 2.22
CA GLU A 167 4.16 -22.08 0.96
C GLU A 167 4.63 -21.19 -0.20
N ILE A 168 5.39 -20.14 0.10
CA ILE A 168 5.97 -19.22 -0.88
C ILE A 168 7.12 -19.95 -1.61
N PRO A 169 7.03 -20.14 -2.95
CA PRO A 169 7.99 -20.94 -3.73
C PRO A 169 9.32 -20.24 -3.92
#